data_660526e083ceb58d5419118e3f51e306
#
_entry.id   660526e083ceb58d5419118e3f51e306
#
_cell.length_a   1.000
_cell.length_b   1.000
_cell.length_c   1.000
_cell.angle_alpha   90.00
_cell.angle_beta   90.00
_cell.angle_gamma   90.00
#
_symmetry.space_group_name_H-M   'P 1'
#
loop_
_entity.id
_entity.type
_entity.pdbx_description
1 polymer ?
#
loop_
_entity_poly.entity_id
_entity_poly.type
_entity_poly.pdbx_seq_one_letter_code
_entity_poly.pdbx_strand_id
1 'polypeptide(L)'
;MVILPTVIFFMANFYLDIFSLNKTIFLAVLYLIIGTFCCWRLYKNYKLSVTPHFISVQSGFWDIDTEIVEPYKIQAITTSQFIWQKRLNIGNVYIYTAGGNIAFTTGFYTEITQLCNEWLYQVETSNKRWM
;
A
#
# COMPACT_ATOMS: atom_id res chain seq x y z
N MET A 1 8.56 -2.18 9.90
CA MET A 1 7.95 -2.18 11.25
C MET A 1 8.15 -3.49 12.03
N VAL A 2 8.50 -4.60 11.38
CA VAL A 2 8.72 -5.92 12.01
C VAL A 2 10.08 -6.05 12.74
N ILE A 3 11.09 -5.28 12.32
CA ILE A 3 12.48 -5.39 12.84
C ILE A 3 12.59 -4.91 14.29
N LEU A 4 11.87 -3.85 14.65
CA LEU A 4 11.99 -3.23 15.98
C LEU A 4 11.56 -4.17 17.13
N PRO A 5 10.39 -4.84 17.07
CA PRO A 5 10.01 -5.79 18.12
C PRO A 5 10.90 -7.03 18.19
N THR A 6 11.51 -7.47 17.08
CA THR A 6 12.47 -8.59 17.12
C THR A 6 13.75 -8.21 17.84
N VAL A 7 14.27 -7.01 17.61
CA VAL A 7 15.47 -6.51 18.30
C VAL A 7 15.21 -6.36 19.80
N ILE A 8 14.07 -5.82 20.19
CA ILE A 8 13.68 -5.66 21.61
C ILE A 8 13.54 -7.03 22.28
N PHE A 9 12.92 -8.00 21.62
CA PHE A 9 12.77 -9.36 22.15
C PHE A 9 14.14 -10.05 22.36
N PHE A 10 15.07 -9.92 21.40
CA PHE A 10 16.41 -10.47 21.51
C PHE A 10 17.21 -9.81 22.66
N MET A 11 17.12 -8.49 22.77
CA MET A 11 17.78 -7.75 23.86
C MET A 11 17.23 -8.13 25.24
N ALA A 12 15.89 -8.20 25.37
CA ALA A 12 15.25 -8.61 26.61
C ALA A 12 15.65 -10.03 27.03
N ASN A 13 15.76 -10.95 26.06
CA ASN A 13 16.12 -12.33 26.33
C ASN A 13 17.61 -12.46 26.74
N PHE A 14 18.48 -11.67 26.14
CA PHE A 14 19.90 -11.63 26.49
C PHE A 14 20.12 -11.06 27.91
N TYR A 15 19.34 -10.05 28.31
CA TYR A 15 19.43 -9.45 29.65
C TYR A 15 18.80 -10.29 30.76
N LEU A 16 17.72 -10.99 30.46
CA LEU A 16 16.92 -11.68 31.49
C LEU A 16 17.15 -13.20 31.54
N ASP A 17 17.95 -13.75 30.64
CA ASP A 17 18.30 -15.18 30.52
C ASP A 17 17.10 -16.13 30.62
N ILE A 18 15.93 -15.69 30.08
CA ILE A 18 14.63 -16.33 30.24
C ILE A 18 14.54 -17.66 29.47
N PHE A 19 15.21 -17.72 28.30
CA PHE A 19 15.16 -18.88 27.45
C PHE A 19 16.55 -19.38 27.07
N SER A 20 16.72 -20.70 26.96
CA SER A 20 17.94 -21.25 26.39
C SER A 20 18.13 -20.78 24.94
N LEU A 21 19.39 -20.62 24.50
CA LEU A 21 19.76 -20.09 23.19
C LEU A 21 19.00 -20.78 22.04
N ASN A 22 18.81 -22.10 22.10
CA ASN A 22 18.09 -22.86 21.08
C ASN A 22 16.61 -22.47 20.97
N LYS A 23 15.93 -22.21 22.08
CA LYS A 23 14.53 -21.78 22.09
C LYS A 23 14.37 -20.36 21.53
N THR A 24 15.32 -19.50 21.84
CA THR A 24 15.33 -18.12 21.33
C THR A 24 15.51 -18.09 19.82
N ILE A 25 16.43 -18.88 19.29
CA ILE A 25 16.65 -19.00 17.83
C ILE A 25 15.39 -19.57 17.16
N PHE A 26 14.79 -20.61 17.72
CA PHE A 26 13.55 -21.20 17.18
C PHE A 26 12.41 -20.19 17.11
N LEU A 27 12.18 -19.42 18.17
CA LEU A 27 11.15 -18.37 18.19
C LEU A 27 11.44 -17.25 17.20
N ALA A 28 12.70 -16.85 17.04
CA ALA A 28 13.08 -15.83 16.06
C ALA A 28 12.82 -16.30 14.62
N VAL A 29 13.17 -17.53 14.28
CA VAL A 29 12.92 -18.12 12.97
C VAL A 29 11.42 -18.22 12.70
N LEU A 30 10.63 -18.70 13.67
CA LEU A 30 9.18 -18.80 13.56
C LEU A 30 8.54 -17.42 13.31
N TYR A 31 9.00 -16.39 14.02
CA TYR A 31 8.52 -15.02 13.85
C TYR A 31 8.84 -14.47 12.44
N LEU A 32 10.04 -14.73 11.92
CA LEU A 32 10.43 -14.33 10.56
C LEU A 32 9.56 -15.02 9.50
N ILE A 33 9.27 -16.30 9.67
CA ILE A 33 8.41 -17.07 8.75
C ILE A 33 7.01 -16.47 8.74
N ILE A 34 6.41 -16.23 9.92
CA ILE A 34 5.07 -15.63 10.03
C ILE A 34 5.07 -14.22 9.44
N GLY A 35 6.06 -13.38 9.77
CA GLY A 35 6.18 -12.02 9.23
C GLY A 35 6.28 -11.99 7.71
N THR A 36 7.10 -12.88 7.14
CA THR A 36 7.24 -13.01 5.67
C THR A 36 5.93 -13.45 5.02
N PHE A 37 5.25 -14.42 5.60
CA PHE A 37 3.94 -14.89 5.14
C PHE A 37 2.89 -13.77 5.17
N CYS A 38 2.82 -13.00 6.25
CA CYS A 38 1.92 -11.86 6.38
C CYS A 38 2.21 -10.78 5.32
N CYS A 39 3.47 -10.42 5.12
CA CYS A 39 3.86 -9.44 4.10
C CYS A 39 3.51 -9.92 2.69
N TRP A 40 3.78 -11.19 2.38
CA TRP A 40 3.43 -11.78 1.09
C TRP A 40 1.92 -11.77 0.84
N ARG A 41 1.13 -12.08 1.86
CA ARG A 41 -0.33 -12.07 1.78
C ARG A 41 -0.88 -10.67 1.52
N LEU A 42 -0.39 -9.67 2.25
CA LEU A 42 -0.76 -8.25 2.04
C LEU A 42 -0.42 -7.79 0.62
N TYR A 43 0.79 -8.09 0.17
CA TYR A 43 1.23 -7.73 -1.18
C TYR A 43 0.34 -8.36 -2.28
N LYS A 44 -0.04 -9.62 -2.12
CA LYS A 44 -0.88 -10.33 -3.09
C LYS A 44 -2.28 -9.74 -3.20
N ASN A 45 -2.84 -9.25 -2.10
CA ASN A 45 -4.19 -8.69 -2.04
C ASN A 45 -4.24 -7.20 -2.43
N TYR A 46 -3.08 -6.53 -2.49
CA TYR A 46 -3.01 -5.10 -2.81
C TYR A 46 -2.94 -4.90 -4.32
N LYS A 47 -4.04 -4.42 -4.90
CA LYS A 47 -4.17 -4.24 -6.36
C LYS A 47 -4.88 -2.95 -6.72
N LEU A 48 -4.39 -2.31 -7.77
CA LEU A 48 -5.09 -1.22 -8.46
C LEU A 48 -5.64 -1.77 -9.78
N SER A 49 -6.94 -1.67 -9.96
CA SER A 49 -7.60 -2.02 -11.22
C SER A 49 -8.22 -0.77 -11.81
N VAL A 50 -7.85 -0.47 -13.04
CA VAL A 50 -8.33 0.69 -13.79
C VAL A 50 -9.18 0.20 -14.94
N THR A 51 -10.43 0.68 -14.98
CA THR A 51 -11.38 0.43 -16.06
C THR A 51 -11.81 1.77 -16.65
N PRO A 52 -12.30 1.86 -17.88
CA PRO A 52 -12.75 3.13 -18.47
C PRO A 52 -13.82 3.85 -17.65
N HIS A 53 -14.58 3.12 -16.85
CA HIS A 53 -15.71 3.67 -16.09
C HIS A 53 -15.44 3.81 -14.59
N PHE A 54 -14.49 3.09 -14.03
CA PHE A 54 -14.18 3.13 -12.61
C PHE A 54 -12.73 2.74 -12.30
N ILE A 55 -12.24 3.29 -11.20
CA ILE A 55 -10.97 2.98 -10.59
C ILE A 55 -11.28 2.20 -9.32
N SER A 56 -10.67 1.04 -9.11
CA SER A 56 -10.81 0.28 -7.88
C SER A 56 -9.46 -0.02 -7.25
N VAL A 57 -9.36 0.24 -5.95
CA VAL A 57 -8.22 -0.12 -5.12
C VAL A 57 -8.68 -1.23 -4.19
N GLN A 58 -8.02 -2.37 -4.27
CA GLN A 58 -8.26 -3.51 -3.41
C GLN A 58 -7.13 -3.62 -2.41
N SER A 59 -7.49 -3.77 -1.13
CA SER A 59 -6.53 -3.93 -0.03
C SER A 59 -7.09 -4.85 1.05
N GLY A 60 -6.23 -5.32 1.94
CA GLY A 60 -6.62 -6.10 3.10
C GLY A 60 -5.83 -7.39 3.30
N PHE A 61 -5.89 -7.92 4.50
CA PHE A 61 -5.17 -9.14 4.89
C PHE A 61 -6.08 -10.37 4.92
N TRP A 62 -7.12 -10.33 5.76
CA TRP A 62 -8.18 -11.35 5.87
C TRP A 62 -9.45 -10.90 5.18
N ASP A 63 -9.87 -9.69 5.51
CA ASP A 63 -10.98 -9.01 4.86
C ASP A 63 -10.44 -8.22 3.67
N ILE A 64 -11.13 -8.27 2.56
CA ILE A 64 -10.72 -7.62 1.33
C ILE A 64 -11.65 -6.44 1.11
N ASP A 65 -11.14 -5.26 1.42
CA ASP A 65 -11.80 -4.01 1.14
C ASP A 65 -11.54 -3.60 -0.30
N THR A 66 -12.60 -3.22 -1.01
CA THR A 66 -12.52 -2.69 -2.36
C THR A 66 -13.13 -1.30 -2.40
N GLU A 67 -12.30 -0.31 -2.60
CA GLU A 67 -12.73 1.07 -2.80
C GLU A 67 -12.88 1.35 -4.29
N ILE A 68 -14.05 1.84 -4.71
CA ILE A 68 -14.36 2.09 -6.12
C ILE A 68 -14.69 3.57 -6.30
N VAL A 69 -14.06 4.21 -7.29
CA VAL A 69 -14.30 5.60 -7.66
C VAL A 69 -14.51 5.71 -9.16
N GLU A 70 -15.46 6.53 -9.54
CA GLU A 70 -15.68 6.92 -10.92
C GLU A 70 -14.77 8.11 -11.26
N PRO A 71 -14.00 8.07 -12.37
CA PRO A 71 -13.01 9.10 -12.71
C PRO A 71 -13.58 10.52 -12.72
N TYR A 72 -14.81 10.73 -13.20
CA TYR A 72 -15.41 12.06 -13.26
C TYR A 72 -15.77 12.65 -11.87
N LYS A 73 -15.73 11.87 -10.79
CA LYS A 73 -15.93 12.32 -9.41
C LYS A 73 -14.63 12.75 -8.71
N ILE A 74 -13.51 12.65 -9.38
CA ILE A 74 -12.22 13.05 -8.86
C ILE A 74 -12.16 14.58 -8.75
N GLN A 75 -11.81 15.08 -7.57
CA GLN A 75 -11.67 16.52 -7.31
C GLN A 75 -10.20 16.95 -7.31
N ALA A 76 -9.30 16.09 -6.84
CA ALA A 76 -7.88 16.33 -6.85
C ALA A 76 -7.11 15.02 -6.89
N ILE A 77 -5.93 15.05 -7.50
CA ILE A 77 -4.97 13.94 -7.50
C ILE A 77 -3.64 14.48 -6.99
N THR A 78 -3.05 13.79 -6.04
CA THR A 78 -1.72 14.09 -5.55
C THR A 78 -0.82 12.88 -5.72
N THR A 79 0.30 13.06 -6.40
CA THR A 79 1.34 12.03 -6.49
C THR A 79 2.50 12.40 -5.58
N SER A 80 3.08 11.41 -4.91
CA SER A 80 4.26 11.61 -4.07
C SER A 80 5.29 10.53 -4.30
N GLN A 81 6.56 10.92 -4.22
CA GLN A 81 7.69 10.02 -4.41
C GLN A 81 8.83 10.41 -3.46
N PHE A 82 9.25 9.48 -2.61
CA PHE A 82 10.42 9.67 -1.76
C PHE A 82 11.73 9.57 -2.56
N ILE A 83 12.80 10.14 -2.02
CA ILE A 83 14.13 10.17 -2.69
C ILE A 83 14.61 8.77 -3.06
N TRP A 84 14.46 7.79 -2.16
CA TRP A 84 14.83 6.40 -2.40
C TRP A 84 13.91 5.69 -3.41
N GLN A 85 12.63 6.07 -3.47
CA GLN A 85 11.66 5.54 -4.43
C GLN A 85 11.96 5.99 -5.87
N LYS A 86 12.58 7.16 -6.06
CA LYS A 86 12.99 7.64 -7.39
C LYS A 86 13.92 6.67 -8.10
N ARG A 87 14.84 6.06 -7.37
CA ARG A 87 15.79 5.09 -7.95
C ARG A 87 15.10 3.81 -8.44
N LEU A 88 13.98 3.45 -7.83
CA LEU A 88 13.20 2.24 -8.12
C LEU A 88 12.00 2.54 -9.04
N ASN A 89 11.81 3.80 -9.44
CA ASN A 89 10.63 4.25 -10.20
C ASN A 89 9.31 3.88 -9.52
N ILE A 90 9.25 4.00 -8.19
CA ILE A 90 8.07 3.71 -7.38
C ILE A 90 7.50 5.01 -6.84
N GLY A 91 6.18 5.11 -6.72
CA GLY A 91 5.51 6.26 -6.15
C GLY A 91 4.15 5.92 -5.57
N ASN A 92 3.51 6.95 -5.00
CA ASN A 92 2.19 6.85 -4.40
C ASN A 92 1.24 7.82 -5.10
N VAL A 93 -0.03 7.46 -5.19
CA VAL A 93 -1.09 8.34 -5.66
C VAL A 93 -2.21 8.41 -4.62
N TYR A 94 -2.71 9.62 -4.41
CA TYR A 94 -3.85 9.92 -3.55
C TYR A 94 -4.92 10.58 -4.40
N ILE A 95 -6.09 9.98 -4.43
CA ILE A 95 -7.26 10.44 -5.20
C ILE A 95 -8.27 10.99 -4.21
N TYR A 96 -8.64 12.24 -4.35
CA TYR A 96 -9.60 12.92 -3.50
C TYR A 96 -10.94 13.05 -4.24
N THR A 97 -12.01 12.70 -3.55
CA THR A 97 -13.38 12.79 -4.03
C THR A 97 -14.28 13.43 -2.97
N ALA A 98 -15.50 13.78 -3.31
CA ALA A 98 -16.47 14.28 -2.34
C ALA A 98 -16.84 13.26 -1.25
N GLY A 99 -16.66 11.96 -1.52
CA GLY A 99 -16.95 10.87 -0.57
C GLY A 99 -15.76 10.45 0.30
N GLY A 100 -14.56 10.99 0.06
CA GLY A 100 -13.35 10.62 0.78
C GLY A 100 -12.11 10.59 -0.11
N ASN A 101 -11.04 10.04 0.41
CA ASN A 101 -9.77 9.89 -0.30
C ASN A 101 -9.40 8.42 -0.44
N ILE A 102 -8.92 8.05 -1.61
CA ILE A 102 -8.36 6.72 -1.90
C ILE A 102 -6.86 6.86 -2.10
N ALA A 103 -6.09 6.01 -1.45
CA ALA A 103 -4.64 5.98 -1.57
C ALA A 103 -4.17 4.66 -2.19
N PHE A 104 -3.35 4.77 -3.23
CA PHE A 104 -2.60 3.64 -3.77
C PHE A 104 -1.11 3.91 -3.61
N THR A 105 -0.45 3.07 -2.85
CA THR A 105 0.97 3.20 -2.51
C THR A 105 1.80 2.14 -3.21
N THR A 106 3.05 2.47 -3.50
CA THR A 106 4.04 1.52 -4.03
C THR A 106 3.72 0.98 -5.43
N GLY A 107 3.18 1.84 -6.31
CA GLY A 107 3.03 1.54 -7.74
C GLY A 107 4.17 2.09 -8.59
N PHE A 108 4.28 1.66 -9.85
CA PHE A 108 5.24 2.23 -10.82
C PHE A 108 4.89 3.68 -11.11
N TYR A 109 5.81 4.60 -10.78
CA TYR A 109 5.56 6.04 -10.85
C TYR A 109 5.22 6.53 -12.26
N THR A 110 5.89 5.98 -13.27
CA THR A 110 5.63 6.32 -14.67
C THR A 110 4.21 5.96 -15.08
N GLU A 111 3.75 4.75 -14.73
CA GLU A 111 2.38 4.29 -15.03
C GLU A 111 1.35 5.10 -14.25
N ILE A 112 1.60 5.37 -12.96
CA ILE A 112 0.73 6.21 -12.13
C ILE A 112 0.57 7.60 -12.75
N THR A 113 1.65 8.23 -13.20
CA THR A 113 1.60 9.58 -13.77
C THR A 113 0.82 9.59 -15.09
N GLN A 114 1.00 8.56 -15.91
CA GLN A 114 0.23 8.42 -17.16
C GLN A 114 -1.26 8.25 -16.87
N LEU A 115 -1.63 7.36 -15.94
CA LEU A 115 -3.02 7.17 -15.51
C LEU A 115 -3.63 8.45 -14.93
N CYS A 116 -2.88 9.20 -14.12
CA CYS A 116 -3.34 10.48 -13.57
C CYS A 116 -3.69 11.48 -14.70
N ASN A 117 -2.86 11.57 -15.73
CA ASN A 117 -3.13 12.45 -16.87
C ASN A 117 -4.38 12.01 -17.64
N GLU A 118 -4.57 10.71 -17.84
CA GLU A 118 -5.78 10.17 -18.47
C GLU A 118 -7.04 10.47 -17.65
N TRP A 119 -6.99 10.34 -16.33
CA TRP A 119 -8.12 10.64 -15.45
C TRP A 119 -8.45 12.13 -15.44
N LEU A 120 -7.43 13.00 -15.37
CA LEU A 120 -7.63 14.45 -15.45
C LEU A 120 -8.29 14.84 -16.80
N TYR A 121 -7.81 14.25 -17.89
CA TYR A 121 -8.43 14.46 -19.20
C TYR A 121 -9.89 14.01 -19.23
N GLN A 122 -10.22 12.87 -18.63
CA GLN A 122 -11.61 12.41 -18.52
C GLN A 122 -12.48 13.34 -17.67
N VAL A 123 -11.96 13.89 -16.59
CA VAL A 123 -12.66 14.89 -15.75
C VAL A 123 -12.99 16.14 -16.57
N GLU A 124 -12.00 16.68 -17.30
CA GLU A 124 -12.16 17.90 -18.10
C GLU A 124 -13.11 17.71 -19.29
N THR A 125 -13.09 16.55 -19.92
CA THR A 125 -13.93 16.25 -21.10
C THR A 125 -15.31 15.70 -20.72
N SER A 126 -15.51 15.28 -19.47
CA SER A 126 -16.80 14.74 -19.03
C SER A 126 -17.86 15.86 -18.92
N ASN A 127 -18.95 15.70 -19.65
CA ASN A 127 -20.11 16.58 -19.56
C ASN A 127 -21.05 16.22 -18.39
N LYS A 128 -20.60 15.33 -17.48
CA LYS A 128 -21.37 14.85 -16.32
C LYS A 128 -21.19 15.83 -15.16
N ARG A 129 -22.29 16.26 -14.59
CA ARG A 129 -22.28 17.06 -13.36
C ARG A 129 -21.83 16.16 -12.21
N TRP A 130 -20.81 16.59 -11.48
CA TRP A 130 -20.27 15.90 -10.30
C TRP A 130 -21.00 16.27 -8.99
N MET A 131 -22.01 17.17 -9.08
CA MET A 131 -22.94 17.53 -8.02
C MET A 131 -24.33 17.04 -8.36
#